data_59cf64a749f85ce530eb2f43f15a3de6
#
_entry.id   59cf64a749f85ce530eb2f43f15a3de6
#
_cell.length_a   1.000
_cell.length_b   1.000
_cell.length_c   1.000
_cell.angle_alpha   90.00
_cell.angle_beta   90.00
_cell.angle_gamma   90.00
#
_symmetry.space_group_name_H-M   'P 1'
#
loop_
_entity.id
_entity.type
_entity.pdbx_description
1 polymer ?
#
loop_
_entity_poly.entity_id
_entity_poly.type
_entity_poly.pdbx_seq_one_letter_code
_entity_poly.pdbx_strand_id
1 'polypeptide(L)'
;MPKRWYDTEATLSLAISMLKNATPDMQNSVCELLELKFKEMDIKKTDKFIVFKVFDKRWYDEKENVYNVMETIRNCTKTVQRKLAVCIIDHLCAINE
;
A
#
# COMPACT_ATOMS: atom_id res chain seq x y z
N MET A 1 14.65 1.30 -17.32
CA MET A 1 13.41 1.71 -16.65
C MET A 1 13.69 2.11 -15.23
N PRO A 2 13.22 3.30 -14.82
CA PRO A 2 13.40 3.69 -13.42
C PRO A 2 12.60 2.76 -12.51
N LYS A 3 13.19 2.41 -11.39
CA LYS A 3 12.51 1.60 -10.39
C LYS A 3 11.46 2.44 -9.65
N ARG A 4 10.31 1.83 -9.37
CA ARG A 4 9.32 2.44 -8.50
C ARG A 4 9.84 2.39 -7.07
N TRP A 5 9.32 3.28 -6.21
CA TRP A 5 9.80 3.35 -4.82
C TRP A 5 9.62 2.02 -4.08
N TYR A 6 8.59 1.24 -4.42
CA TYR A 6 8.32 -0.03 -3.75
C TYR A 6 9.05 -1.22 -4.39
N ASP A 7 9.82 -0.99 -5.46
CA ASP A 7 10.61 -2.05 -6.10
C ASP A 7 12.00 -2.21 -5.49
N THR A 8 12.31 -1.42 -4.46
CA THR A 8 13.63 -1.43 -3.82
C THR A 8 13.85 -2.63 -2.90
N GLU A 9 12.79 -3.35 -2.55
CA GLU A 9 12.86 -4.50 -1.66
C GLU A 9 11.88 -5.56 -2.16
N ALA A 10 12.34 -6.82 -2.23
CA ALA A 10 11.57 -7.90 -2.88
C ALA A 10 10.23 -8.17 -2.20
N THR A 11 10.20 -8.19 -0.86
CA THR A 11 8.96 -8.46 -0.12
C THR A 11 7.94 -7.35 -0.33
N LEU A 12 8.40 -6.10 -0.29
CA LEU A 12 7.53 -4.96 -0.53
C LEU A 12 7.00 -4.96 -1.96
N SER A 13 7.87 -5.23 -2.93
CA SER A 13 7.47 -5.30 -4.33
C SER A 13 6.41 -6.36 -4.56
N LEU A 14 6.56 -7.54 -3.96
CA LEU A 14 5.58 -8.61 -4.05
C LEU A 14 4.24 -8.19 -3.43
N ALA A 15 4.28 -7.62 -2.23
CA ALA A 15 3.06 -7.19 -1.53
C ALA A 15 2.28 -6.17 -2.36
N ILE A 16 2.96 -5.18 -2.91
CA ILE A 16 2.32 -4.13 -3.70
C ILE A 16 1.78 -4.69 -5.01
N SER A 17 2.49 -5.62 -5.65
CA SER A 17 2.01 -6.29 -6.87
C SER A 17 0.73 -7.08 -6.58
N MET A 18 0.68 -7.79 -5.47
CA MET A 18 -0.52 -8.52 -5.05
C MET A 18 -1.69 -7.57 -4.81
N LEU A 19 -1.43 -6.46 -4.14
CA LEU A 19 -2.46 -5.45 -3.87
C LEU A 19 -2.97 -4.83 -5.17
N LYS A 20 -2.08 -4.51 -6.09
CA LYS A 20 -2.44 -3.94 -7.39
C LYS A 20 -3.39 -4.87 -8.16
N ASN A 21 -3.16 -6.17 -8.09
CA ASN A 21 -3.93 -7.16 -8.82
C ASN A 21 -5.15 -7.68 -8.04
N ALA A 22 -5.38 -7.19 -6.83
CA ALA A 22 -6.51 -7.58 -6.01
C ALA A 22 -7.79 -6.89 -6.50
N THR A 23 -8.94 -7.48 -6.13
CA THR A 23 -10.23 -6.84 -6.42
C THR A 23 -10.39 -5.57 -5.60
N PRO A 24 -11.28 -4.65 -6.01
CA PRO A 24 -11.54 -3.44 -5.20
C PRO A 24 -11.93 -3.74 -3.75
N ASP A 25 -12.74 -4.79 -3.53
CA ASP A 25 -13.13 -5.18 -2.17
C ASP A 25 -11.93 -5.64 -1.34
N MET A 26 -11.04 -6.40 -1.95
CA MET A 26 -9.83 -6.86 -1.29
C MET A 26 -8.88 -5.70 -1.00
N GLN A 27 -8.76 -4.76 -1.94
CA GLN A 27 -7.97 -3.56 -1.73
C GLN A 27 -8.49 -2.75 -0.56
N ASN A 28 -9.81 -2.59 -0.45
CA ASN A 28 -10.43 -1.89 0.67
C ASN A 28 -10.16 -2.60 1.99
N SER A 29 -10.25 -3.93 2.00
CA SER A 29 -9.97 -4.75 3.18
C SER A 29 -8.53 -4.55 3.65
N VAL A 30 -7.58 -4.55 2.73
CA VAL A 30 -6.18 -4.30 3.04
C VAL A 30 -5.99 -2.90 3.62
N CYS A 31 -6.66 -1.89 3.04
CA CYS A 31 -6.56 -0.52 3.54
C CYS A 31 -7.05 -0.42 4.97
N GLU A 32 -8.17 -1.08 5.30
CA GLU A 32 -8.69 -1.09 6.67
C GLU A 32 -7.70 -1.74 7.63
N LEU A 33 -7.11 -2.87 7.24
CA LEU A 33 -6.10 -3.55 8.04
C LEU A 33 -4.90 -2.65 8.29
N LEU A 34 -4.40 -2.00 7.25
CA LEU A 34 -3.22 -1.16 7.36
C LEU A 34 -3.49 0.09 8.20
N GLU A 35 -4.68 0.65 8.13
CA GLU A 35 -5.04 1.78 9.00
C GLU A 35 -4.98 1.40 10.47
N LEU A 36 -5.42 0.18 10.81
CA LEU A 36 -5.28 -0.34 12.18
C LEU A 36 -3.81 -0.53 12.56
N LYS A 37 -3.01 -1.06 11.63
CA LYS A 37 -1.58 -1.24 11.87
C LYS A 37 -0.86 0.09 12.06
N PHE A 38 -1.23 1.10 11.30
CA PHE A 38 -0.64 2.44 11.46
C PHE A 38 -0.91 2.98 12.87
N LYS A 39 -2.13 2.78 13.39
CA LYS A 39 -2.46 3.19 14.75
C LYS A 39 -1.65 2.41 15.78
N GLU A 40 -1.54 1.10 15.61
CA GLU A 40 -0.76 0.25 16.53
C GLU A 40 0.71 0.62 16.56
N MET A 41 1.25 1.02 15.41
CA MET A 41 2.68 1.36 15.27
C MET A 41 2.94 2.86 15.45
N ASP A 42 1.91 3.63 15.79
CA ASP A 42 2.00 5.08 15.94
C ASP A 42 2.53 5.77 14.68
N ILE A 43 2.06 5.32 13.54
CA ILE A 43 2.41 5.89 12.25
C ILE A 43 1.31 6.86 11.82
N LYS A 44 1.72 8.10 11.49
CA LYS A 44 0.77 9.10 11.03
C LYS A 44 0.40 8.84 9.58
N LYS A 45 -0.89 8.60 9.33
CA LYS A 45 -1.39 8.36 7.98
C LYS A 45 -1.39 9.66 7.17
N THR A 46 -0.94 9.53 5.91
CA THR A 46 -1.08 10.60 4.94
C THR A 46 -2.55 10.71 4.54
N ASP A 47 -3.12 11.89 4.68
CA ASP A 47 -4.54 12.11 4.37
C ASP A 47 -4.78 13.14 3.27
N LYS A 48 -3.73 13.46 2.51
CA LYS A 48 -3.83 14.41 1.41
C LYS A 48 -3.95 13.67 0.09
N PHE A 49 -5.17 13.60 -0.41
CA PHE A 49 -5.42 13.02 -1.71
C PHE A 49 -5.60 14.15 -2.72
N ILE A 50 -4.64 14.29 -3.62
CA ILE A 50 -4.66 15.32 -4.65
C ILE A 50 -4.40 14.66 -6.00
N VAL A 51 -5.39 14.70 -6.87
CA VAL A 51 -5.25 14.15 -8.21
C VAL A 51 -5.11 15.30 -9.19
N PHE A 52 -3.88 15.69 -9.45
CA PHE A 52 -3.58 16.78 -10.37
C PHE A 52 -3.24 16.31 -11.77
N LYS A 53 -2.78 15.10 -11.91
CA LYS A 53 -2.16 14.68 -13.15
C LYS A 53 -3.07 13.83 -13.98
N VAL A 54 -3.36 14.30 -15.16
CA VAL A 54 -4.04 13.52 -16.18
C VAL A 54 -3.09 12.50 -16.78
N PHE A 55 -1.80 12.88 -16.85
CA PHE A 55 -0.73 12.01 -17.33
C PHE A 55 0.06 11.48 -16.12
N ASP A 56 0.77 10.44 -16.21
CA ASP A 56 1.62 9.88 -15.15
C ASP A 56 0.87 9.42 -13.89
N LYS A 57 -0.42 9.17 -14.04
CA LYS A 57 -1.23 8.70 -12.91
C LYS A 57 -0.84 7.27 -12.56
N ARG A 58 -0.48 7.04 -11.29
CA ARG A 58 -0.13 5.70 -10.82
C ARG A 58 -1.42 4.90 -10.59
N TRP A 59 -1.30 3.56 -10.59
CA TRP A 59 -2.47 2.71 -10.43
C TRP A 59 -3.22 2.99 -9.11
N TYR A 60 -2.51 3.39 -8.04
CA TYR A 60 -3.14 3.62 -6.73
C TYR A 60 -3.65 5.05 -6.55
N ASP A 61 -3.46 5.91 -7.54
CA ASP A 61 -3.90 7.30 -7.44
C ASP A 61 -5.40 7.46 -7.73
N GLU A 62 -6.10 6.41 -8.14
CA GLU A 62 -7.51 6.48 -8.49
C GLU A 62 -8.45 6.46 -7.29
N LYS A 63 -8.02 5.91 -6.16
CA LYS A 63 -8.84 5.81 -4.97
C LYS A 63 -8.14 6.47 -3.81
N GLU A 64 -8.90 7.29 -3.08
CA GLU A 64 -8.35 8.05 -1.96
C GLU A 64 -7.75 7.16 -0.88
N ASN A 65 -8.48 6.11 -0.48
CA ASN A 65 -7.99 5.23 0.59
C ASN A 65 -6.71 4.49 0.19
N VAL A 66 -6.65 3.98 -1.02
CA VAL A 66 -5.46 3.28 -1.51
C VAL A 66 -4.29 4.26 -1.63
N TYR A 67 -4.55 5.45 -2.18
CA TYR A 67 -3.52 6.49 -2.28
C TYR A 67 -2.93 6.83 -0.90
N ASN A 68 -3.80 7.09 0.07
CA ASN A 68 -3.35 7.48 1.41
C ASN A 68 -2.51 6.39 2.07
N VAL A 69 -2.92 5.13 1.93
CA VAL A 69 -2.18 4.00 2.47
C VAL A 69 -0.82 3.86 1.78
N MET A 70 -0.79 3.93 0.46
CA MET A 70 0.45 3.78 -0.30
C MET A 70 1.46 4.88 0.04
N GLU A 71 1.00 6.14 0.11
CA GLU A 71 1.89 7.25 0.45
C GLU A 71 2.35 7.18 1.89
N THR A 72 1.54 6.65 2.79
CA THR A 72 1.96 6.44 4.18
C THR A 72 3.09 5.40 4.23
N ILE A 73 2.94 4.29 3.51
CA ILE A 73 3.98 3.26 3.44
C ILE A 73 5.26 3.82 2.83
N ARG A 74 5.13 4.60 1.78
CA ARG A 74 6.27 5.21 1.09
C ARG A 74 7.14 6.04 2.04
N ASN A 75 6.51 6.71 3.00
CA ASN A 75 7.20 7.58 3.95
C ASN A 75 7.74 6.85 5.18
N CYS A 76 7.52 5.54 5.28
CA CYS A 76 8.04 4.72 6.38
C CYS A 76 9.47 4.29 6.13
N THR A 77 10.15 3.86 7.21
CA THR A 77 11.48 3.25 7.08
C THR A 77 11.37 1.91 6.36
N LYS A 78 12.48 1.42 5.84
CA LYS A 78 12.50 0.14 5.14
C LYS A 78 12.09 -1.02 6.05
N THR A 79 12.48 -0.99 7.31
CA THR A 79 12.09 -2.01 8.29
C THR A 79 10.57 -2.04 8.46
N VAL A 80 9.96 -0.88 8.61
CA VAL A 80 8.50 -0.77 8.75
C VAL A 80 7.80 -1.17 7.46
N GLN A 81 8.32 -0.74 6.31
CA GLN A 81 7.76 -1.13 5.01
C GLN A 81 7.71 -2.64 4.86
N ARG A 82 8.76 -3.35 5.28
CA ARG A 82 8.79 -4.81 5.21
C ARG A 82 7.73 -5.43 6.12
N LYS A 83 7.57 -4.92 7.33
CA LYS A 83 6.56 -5.42 8.26
C LYS A 83 5.16 -5.24 7.69
N LEU A 84 4.89 -4.08 7.11
CA LEU A 84 3.59 -3.81 6.48
C LEU A 84 3.39 -4.68 5.25
N ALA A 85 4.45 -4.92 4.47
CA ALA A 85 4.39 -5.80 3.31
C ALA A 85 3.98 -7.23 3.70
N VAL A 86 4.56 -7.77 4.77
CA VAL A 86 4.20 -9.10 5.26
C VAL A 86 2.73 -9.13 5.67
N CYS A 87 2.23 -8.08 6.32
CA CYS A 87 0.82 -7.98 6.68
C CYS A 87 -0.08 -8.02 5.45
N ILE A 88 0.28 -7.32 4.38
CA ILE A 88 -0.48 -7.32 3.14
C ILE A 88 -0.51 -8.71 2.53
N ILE A 89 0.64 -9.36 2.42
CA ILE A 89 0.76 -10.68 1.83
C ILE A 89 -0.07 -11.69 2.61
N ASP A 90 0.09 -11.72 3.93
CA ASP A 90 -0.64 -12.66 4.79
C ASP A 90 -2.15 -12.46 4.66
N HIS A 91 -2.60 -11.21 4.65
CA HIS A 91 -4.03 -10.90 4.55
C HIS A 91 -4.61 -11.35 3.21
N LEU A 92 -3.92 -11.05 2.12
CA LEU A 92 -4.39 -11.42 0.77
C LEU A 92 -4.33 -12.94 0.56
N CYS A 93 -3.33 -13.60 1.10
CA CYS A 93 -3.25 -15.06 1.02
C CYS A 93 -4.39 -15.72 1.80
N ALA A 94 -4.72 -15.18 2.97
CA ALA A 94 -5.82 -15.72 3.79
C ALA A 94 -7.17 -15.58 3.09
N ILE A 95 -7.39 -14.47 2.39
CA ILE A 95 -8.65 -14.23 1.66
C ILE A 95 -8.80 -15.20 0.48
N ASN A 96 -7.69 -15.58 -0.14
CA ASN A 96 -7.70 -16.42 -1.34
C ASN A 96 -7.73 -17.92 -1.04
N GLU A 97 -7.76 -18.32 0.21
CA GLU A 97 -7.87 -19.74 0.56
C GLU A 97 -9.29 -20.26 0.45
#